data_821c301c6cb3512c896fde05fdea5de3
#
_entry.id   821c301c6cb3512c896fde05fdea5de3
#
_cell.length_a   1.000
_cell.length_b   1.000
_cell.length_c   1.000
_cell.angle_alpha   90.00
_cell.angle_beta   90.00
_cell.angle_gamma   90.00
#
_symmetry.space_group_name_H-M   'P 1'
#
loop_
_entity.id
_entity.type
_entity.pdbx_description
1 polymer ?
#
loop_
_entity_poly.entity_id
_entity_poly.type
_entity_poly.pdbx_seq_one_letter_code
_entity_poly.pdbx_strand_id
1 'polypeptide(L)'
;MNIVTFCQIDESLFNPEFKVEYFHTTGEATDADIVIIDIDSIFEFEENKTKVCKEKFVSIAIIDDESDYEAFKNFGIDAWIRSADISQINNIINLVNKRLLS
;
A
#
# COMPACT_ATOMS: atom_id res chain seq x y z
N MET A 1 -8.32 -5.42 -9.81
CA MET A 1 -7.57 -5.36 -8.55
C MET A 1 -7.72 -3.99 -7.93
N ASN A 2 -8.15 -3.94 -6.69
CA ASN A 2 -8.38 -2.69 -5.98
C ASN A 2 -7.16 -2.34 -5.12
N ILE A 3 -6.63 -1.15 -5.33
CA ILE A 3 -5.49 -0.64 -4.58
C ILE A 3 -5.95 0.58 -3.80
N VAL A 4 -5.71 0.59 -2.50
CA VAL A 4 -5.98 1.77 -1.67
C VAL A 4 -4.67 2.28 -1.12
N THR A 5 -4.39 3.56 -1.36
CA THR A 5 -3.19 4.18 -0.80
C THR A 5 -3.56 5.15 0.32
N PHE A 6 -2.84 5.05 1.43
CA PHE A 6 -2.97 5.94 2.58
C PHE A 6 -1.99 7.10 2.51
N CYS A 7 -1.07 7.04 1.55
CA CYS A 7 -0.07 8.10 1.36
C CYS A 7 -0.27 8.78 0.02
N GLN A 8 0.34 9.94 -0.15
CA GLN A 8 0.24 10.70 -1.39
C GLN A 8 1.25 10.20 -2.40
N ILE A 9 0.75 9.54 -3.43
CA ILE A 9 1.53 9.05 -4.56
C ILE A 9 0.88 9.59 -5.82
N ASP A 10 1.69 10.09 -6.76
CA ASP A 10 1.17 10.59 -8.02
C ASP A 10 0.44 9.47 -8.76
N GLU A 11 -0.82 9.73 -9.12
CA GLU A 11 -1.65 8.77 -9.83
C GLU A 11 -1.02 8.30 -11.14
N SER A 12 -0.23 9.16 -11.78
CA SER A 12 0.44 8.84 -13.03
C SER A 12 1.49 7.73 -12.91
N LEU A 13 1.93 7.42 -11.69
CA LEU A 13 2.90 6.35 -11.44
C LEU A 13 2.27 4.97 -11.56
N PHE A 14 0.96 4.86 -11.45
CA PHE A 14 0.27 3.58 -11.52
C PHE A 14 -0.15 3.25 -12.96
N ASN A 15 -0.11 1.97 -13.32
CA ASN A 15 -0.66 1.51 -14.59
C ASN A 15 -2.16 1.82 -14.65
N PRO A 16 -2.67 2.27 -15.82
CA PRO A 16 -4.11 2.60 -15.96
C PRO A 16 -5.04 1.42 -15.69
N GLU A 17 -4.55 0.20 -15.79
CA GLU A 17 -5.37 -0.99 -15.53
C GLU A 17 -5.67 -1.22 -14.05
N PHE A 18 -4.94 -0.55 -13.15
CA PHE A 18 -5.17 -0.67 -11.73
C PHE A 18 -6.24 0.32 -11.28
N LYS A 19 -7.16 -0.13 -10.44
CA LYS A 19 -8.11 0.75 -9.79
C LYS A 19 -7.48 1.24 -8.48
N VAL A 20 -7.08 2.52 -8.46
CA VAL A 20 -6.40 3.12 -7.32
C VAL A 20 -7.32 4.13 -6.65
N GLU A 21 -7.51 4.00 -5.36
CA GLU A 21 -8.29 4.92 -4.55
C GLU A 21 -7.40 5.48 -3.45
N TYR A 22 -7.60 6.75 -3.13
CA TYR A 22 -6.86 7.44 -2.07
C TYR A 22 -7.75 7.53 -0.85
N PHE A 23 -7.32 6.92 0.25
CA PHE A 23 -8.12 6.83 1.46
C PHE A 23 -8.64 8.20 1.93
N HIS A 24 -7.77 9.21 1.88
CA HIS A 24 -8.12 10.57 2.32
C HIS A 24 -9.08 11.30 1.39
N THR A 25 -9.18 10.88 0.15
CA THR A 25 -10.04 11.51 -0.85
C THR A 25 -11.42 10.86 -0.89
N THR A 26 -11.46 9.53 -0.93
CA THR A 26 -12.74 8.82 -1.02
C THR A 26 -13.43 8.64 0.33
N GLY A 27 -12.66 8.48 1.40
CA GLY A 27 -13.20 8.28 2.74
C GLY A 27 -13.99 7.00 2.95
N GLU A 28 -14.36 6.32 1.88
CA GLU A 28 -15.18 5.10 1.89
C GLU A 28 -14.56 3.96 1.11
N ALA A 29 -13.25 4.02 0.87
CA ALA A 29 -12.54 2.96 0.19
C ALA A 29 -12.72 1.65 0.95
N THR A 30 -13.11 0.59 0.24
CA THR A 30 -13.33 -0.74 0.80
C THR A 30 -12.82 -1.81 -0.16
N ASP A 31 -12.72 -3.03 0.34
CA ASP A 31 -12.37 -4.20 -0.47
C ASP A 31 -11.01 -4.08 -1.15
N ALA A 32 -10.04 -3.49 -0.44
CA ALA A 32 -8.68 -3.38 -0.95
C ALA A 32 -8.02 -4.75 -1.06
N ASP A 33 -7.46 -5.04 -2.22
CA ASP A 33 -6.58 -6.20 -2.42
C ASP A 33 -5.16 -5.86 -2.00
N ILE A 34 -4.77 -4.62 -2.24
CA ILE A 34 -3.44 -4.11 -1.90
C ILE A 34 -3.60 -2.75 -1.25
N VAL A 35 -2.88 -2.52 -0.15
CA VAL A 35 -2.80 -1.22 0.49
C VAL A 35 -1.36 -0.72 0.43
N ILE A 36 -1.21 0.59 0.26
CA ILE A 36 0.10 1.25 0.23
C ILE A 36 0.14 2.25 1.37
N ILE A 37 1.15 2.15 2.21
CA ILE A 37 1.29 2.96 3.41
C ILE A 37 2.71 3.51 3.52
N ASP A 38 2.87 4.56 4.31
CA ASP A 38 4.17 5.11 4.70
C ASP A 38 4.21 5.28 6.22
N ILE A 39 5.31 5.80 6.73
CA ILE A 39 5.48 5.94 8.19
C ILE A 39 4.45 6.89 8.80
N ASP A 40 4.01 7.89 8.05
CA ASP A 40 3.03 8.87 8.54
C ASP A 40 1.61 8.32 8.57
N SER A 41 1.32 7.28 7.81
CA SER A 41 -0.03 6.71 7.69
C SER A 41 -0.22 5.35 8.37
N ILE A 42 0.84 4.79 8.98
CA ILE A 42 0.76 3.44 9.53
C ILE A 42 -0.32 3.28 10.61
N PHE A 43 -0.46 4.25 11.50
CA PHE A 43 -1.45 4.16 12.58
C PHE A 43 -2.87 4.29 12.03
N GLU A 44 -3.07 5.18 11.07
CA GLU A 44 -4.37 5.32 10.40
C GLU A 44 -4.75 4.03 9.68
N PHE A 45 -3.80 3.40 9.01
CA PHE A 45 -4.02 2.10 8.39
C PHE A 45 -4.43 1.05 9.43
N GLU A 46 -3.71 0.96 10.54
CA GLU A 46 -4.02 -0.02 11.59
C GLU A 46 -5.43 0.17 12.16
N GLU A 47 -5.87 1.42 12.32
CA GLU A 47 -7.21 1.72 12.80
C GLU A 47 -8.30 1.34 11.80
N ASN A 48 -8.00 1.34 10.51
CA ASN A 48 -8.99 1.19 9.44
C ASN A 48 -8.86 -0.10 8.62
N LYS A 49 -7.85 -0.91 8.87
CA LYS A 49 -7.56 -2.05 7.99
C LYS A 49 -8.70 -3.05 7.85
N THR A 50 -9.41 -3.33 8.92
CA THR A 50 -10.53 -4.28 8.87
C THR A 50 -11.71 -3.75 8.06
N LYS A 51 -11.85 -2.42 7.99
CA LYS A 51 -12.90 -1.76 7.24
C LYS A 51 -12.54 -1.59 5.77
N VAL A 52 -11.27 -1.30 5.48
CA VAL A 52 -10.79 -0.96 4.15
C VAL A 52 -10.38 -2.19 3.35
N CYS A 53 -9.79 -3.18 4.00
CA CYS A 53 -9.17 -4.32 3.33
C CYS A 53 -10.08 -5.53 3.26
N LYS A 54 -9.92 -6.31 2.20
CA LYS A 54 -10.52 -7.65 2.14
C LYS A 54 -9.88 -8.51 3.21
N GLU A 55 -10.50 -9.65 3.51
CA GLU A 55 -9.93 -10.61 4.44
C GLU A 55 -8.52 -11.02 4.04
N LYS A 56 -8.30 -11.23 2.74
CA LYS A 56 -6.98 -11.51 2.19
C LYS A 56 -6.49 -10.28 1.41
N PHE A 57 -5.49 -9.61 1.95
CA PHE A 57 -4.92 -8.42 1.33
C PHE A 57 -3.40 -8.40 1.52
N VAL A 58 -2.73 -7.55 0.76
CA VAL A 58 -1.27 -7.37 0.81
C VAL A 58 -0.98 -5.91 1.17
N SER A 59 -0.04 -5.70 2.07
CA SER A 59 0.42 -4.36 2.44
C SER A 59 1.80 -4.08 1.86
N ILE A 60 1.95 -2.89 1.28
CA ILE A 60 3.22 -2.41 0.73
C ILE A 60 3.59 -1.13 1.47
N ALA A 61 4.77 -1.10 2.08
CA ALA A 61 5.24 0.08 2.79
C ALA A 61 6.28 0.83 1.97
N ILE A 62 6.13 2.15 1.91
CA ILE A 62 7.11 3.04 1.29
C ILE A 62 8.02 3.55 2.40
N ILE A 63 9.31 3.36 2.25
CA ILE A 63 10.31 3.78 3.24
C ILE A 63 11.24 4.83 2.65
N ASP A 64 11.49 5.89 3.43
CA ASP A 64 12.43 6.95 3.08
C ASP A 64 13.81 6.69 3.69
N ASP A 65 13.82 6.13 4.88
CA ASP A 65 15.00 5.95 5.70
C ASP A 65 14.99 4.53 6.27
N GLU A 66 16.15 4.00 6.58
CA GLU A 66 16.25 2.67 7.19
C GLU A 66 15.57 2.61 8.56
N SER A 67 15.47 3.73 9.27
CA SER A 67 14.74 3.79 10.53
C SER A 67 13.24 3.51 10.34
N ASP A 68 12.68 3.82 9.18
CA ASP A 68 11.29 3.51 8.87
C ASP A 68 11.06 2.01 8.84
N TYR A 69 12.03 1.27 8.31
CA TYR A 69 11.96 -0.19 8.26
C TYR A 69 11.79 -0.78 9.67
N GLU A 70 12.55 -0.26 10.63
CA GLU A 70 12.44 -0.70 12.03
C GLU A 70 11.06 -0.38 12.61
N ALA A 71 10.51 0.79 12.26
CA ALA A 71 9.19 1.19 12.74
C ALA A 71 8.09 0.26 12.19
N PHE A 72 8.21 -0.19 10.96
CA PHE A 72 7.23 -1.09 10.35
C PHE A 72 7.36 -2.55 10.79
N LYS A 73 8.47 -2.92 11.37
CA LYS A 73 8.84 -4.30 11.67
C LYS A 73 7.76 -5.07 12.44
N ASN A 74 7.06 -4.38 13.34
CA ASN A 74 6.05 -5.00 14.20
C ASN A 74 4.65 -4.99 13.63
N PHE A 75 4.46 -4.49 12.39
CA PHE A 75 3.15 -4.34 11.78
C PHE A 75 2.81 -5.39 10.72
N GLY A 76 3.70 -6.35 10.48
CA GLY A 76 3.43 -7.44 9.56
C GLY A 76 3.27 -7.02 8.11
N ILE A 77 4.13 -6.12 7.64
CA ILE A 77 4.10 -5.62 6.26
C ILE A 77 4.60 -6.69 5.31
N ASP A 78 3.92 -6.85 4.18
CA ASP A 78 4.23 -7.91 3.21
C ASP A 78 5.34 -7.55 2.24
N ALA A 79 5.44 -6.29 1.84
CA ALA A 79 6.44 -5.85 0.88
C ALA A 79 6.89 -4.42 1.18
N TRP A 80 8.06 -4.07 0.68
CA TRP A 80 8.71 -2.80 0.94
C TRP A 80 9.19 -2.18 -0.35
N ILE A 81 9.14 -0.85 -0.46
CA ILE A 81 9.73 -0.11 -1.56
C ILE A 81 10.31 1.18 -1.01
N ARG A 82 11.50 1.55 -1.48
CA ARG A 82 12.10 2.84 -1.11
C ARG A 82 11.45 3.96 -1.90
N SER A 83 11.27 5.11 -1.27
CA SER A 83 10.69 6.27 -1.97
C SER A 83 11.51 6.66 -3.21
N ALA A 84 12.82 6.48 -3.18
CA ALA A 84 13.68 6.74 -4.33
C ALA A 84 13.39 5.82 -5.51
N ASP A 85 12.77 4.67 -5.25
CA ASP A 85 12.45 3.66 -6.26
C ASP A 85 10.95 3.61 -6.56
N ILE A 86 10.21 4.66 -6.23
CA ILE A 86 8.75 4.67 -6.36
C ILE A 86 8.27 4.41 -7.80
N SER A 87 9.10 4.72 -8.80
CA SER A 87 8.77 4.41 -10.19
C SER A 87 8.63 2.92 -10.46
N GLN A 88 9.10 2.06 -9.56
CA GLN A 88 9.00 0.62 -9.65
C GLN A 88 7.73 0.07 -8.99
N ILE A 89 6.82 0.93 -8.54
CA ILE A 89 5.64 0.51 -7.77
C ILE A 89 4.80 -0.52 -8.53
N ASN A 90 4.65 -0.39 -9.85
CA ASN A 90 3.87 -1.33 -10.64
C ASN A 90 4.51 -2.74 -10.64
N ASN A 91 5.83 -2.79 -10.69
CA ASN A 91 6.55 -4.07 -10.64
C ASN A 91 6.34 -4.77 -9.30
N ILE A 92 6.38 -4.01 -8.21
CA ILE A 92 6.13 -4.55 -6.87
C ILE A 92 4.69 -5.03 -6.75
N ILE A 93 3.73 -4.25 -7.23
CA ILE A 93 2.31 -4.62 -7.23
C ILE A 93 2.10 -5.93 -7.99
N ASN A 94 2.65 -6.04 -9.18
CA ASN A 94 2.52 -7.27 -9.98
C ASN A 94 3.16 -8.47 -9.29
N LEU A 95 4.31 -8.27 -8.66
CA LEU A 95 5.01 -9.34 -7.96
C LEU A 95 4.22 -9.85 -6.76
N VAL A 96 3.71 -8.96 -5.91
CA VAL A 96 2.95 -9.37 -4.74
C VAL A 96 1.60 -9.99 -5.14
N ASN A 97 0.96 -9.48 -6.19
CA ASN A 97 -0.25 -10.08 -6.71
C ASN A 97 -0.01 -11.52 -7.15
N LYS A 98 1.06 -11.75 -7.87
CA LYS A 98 1.40 -13.07 -8.39
C LYS A 98 1.73 -14.05 -7.27
N ARG A 99 2.48 -13.61 -6.26
CA ARG A 99 2.99 -14.49 -5.20
C ARG A 99 2.04 -14.68 -4.04
N LEU A 100 1.28 -13.65 -3.69
CA LEU A 100 0.50 -13.63 -2.45
C LEU A 100 -1.00 -13.63 -2.67
N LEU A 101 -1.48 -13.18 -3.82
CA LEU A 101 -2.91 -13.06 -4.10
C LEU A 101 -3.45 -14.03 -5.15
N SER A 102 -2.57 -14.65 -5.91
CA SER A 102 -3.01 -15.60 -6.94
C SER A 102 -2.94 -17.06 -6.49
#